data_931255af4f79ee2b242097bddfec940c
#
_entry.id   931255af4f79ee2b242097bddfec940c
#
_cell.length_a   1.000
_cell.length_b   1.000
_cell.length_c   1.000
_cell.angle_alpha   90.00
_cell.angle_beta   90.00
_cell.angle_gamma   90.00
#
_symmetry.space_group_name_H-M   'P 1'
#
loop_
_entity.id
_entity.type
_entity.pdbx_description
1 polymer ?
#
loop_
_entity_poly.entity_id
_entity_poly.type
_entity_poly.pdbx_seq_one_letter_code
_entity_poly.pdbx_strand_id
1 'polypeptide(L)'
;HNEYTYDAKRGNLVEIRHNTDGNAANDVVYTFEQDALGRQTAVKVGNQTLSQSAYQNDPTKPNFGTLTATTYGNGAKISSRYDDFNRVTGVVYGEETAPRYEYDYNAKGQVARVRDNLLNRTTQSEYDLANRPVRVKTSEDAKHVYTGQVAYDNVYGNLSEFTEKVGENRQE
;
A
#
# COMPACT_ATOMS: atom_id res chain seq x y z
N HIS A 1 -14.59 2.77 29.58
CA HIS A 1 -15.43 2.42 28.43
C HIS A 1 -15.08 3.28 27.22
N ASN A 2 -15.61 2.94 26.04
CA ASN A 2 -15.40 3.71 24.82
C ASN A 2 -16.72 4.30 24.34
N GLU A 3 -16.69 5.58 23.93
CA GLU A 3 -17.77 6.26 23.27
C GLU A 3 -17.37 6.58 21.85
N TYR A 4 -18.32 6.48 20.91
CA TYR A 4 -18.11 6.71 19.49
C TYR A 4 -19.06 7.77 19.01
N THR A 5 -18.55 8.82 18.38
CA THR A 5 -19.34 9.89 17.79
C THR A 5 -19.24 9.86 16.28
N TYR A 6 -20.36 10.00 15.61
CA TYR A 6 -20.48 9.99 14.16
C TYR A 6 -21.07 11.30 13.66
N ASP A 7 -20.61 11.77 12.47
CA ASP A 7 -21.24 12.95 11.86
C ASP A 7 -22.70 12.63 11.42
N ALA A 8 -23.58 13.61 11.63
CA ALA A 8 -25.01 13.42 11.38
C ALA A 8 -25.40 13.34 9.90
N LYS A 9 -24.51 13.76 8.96
CA LYS A 9 -24.83 13.81 7.53
C LYS A 9 -24.44 12.57 6.78
N ARG A 10 -23.28 11.98 7.12
CA ARG A 10 -22.68 10.86 6.39
C ARG A 10 -22.52 9.59 7.22
N GLY A 11 -22.67 9.68 8.54
CA GLY A 11 -22.47 8.58 9.46
C GLY A 11 -20.99 8.19 9.61
N ASN A 12 -20.05 9.05 9.23
CA ASN A 12 -18.62 8.82 9.41
C ASN A 12 -18.23 8.98 10.87
N LEU A 13 -17.31 8.13 11.35
CA LEU A 13 -16.74 8.26 12.69
C LEU A 13 -15.90 9.55 12.77
N VAL A 14 -16.18 10.41 13.74
CA VAL A 14 -15.48 11.70 13.95
C VAL A 14 -14.77 11.76 15.29
N GLU A 15 -15.18 10.98 16.30
CA GLU A 15 -14.52 10.93 17.60
C GLU A 15 -14.60 9.52 18.22
N ILE A 16 -13.53 9.12 18.89
CA ILE A 16 -13.49 8.03 19.86
C ILE A 16 -13.01 8.61 21.18
N ARG A 17 -13.82 8.47 22.23
CA ARG A 17 -13.48 8.87 23.60
C ARG A 17 -13.23 7.62 24.43
N HIS A 18 -12.05 7.48 24.97
CA HIS A 18 -11.66 6.39 25.84
C HIS A 18 -11.58 6.87 27.28
N ASN A 19 -12.52 6.43 28.11
CA ASN A 19 -12.57 6.70 29.54
C ASN A 19 -12.06 5.49 30.33
N THR A 20 -11.02 5.68 31.15
CA THR A 20 -10.36 4.59 31.90
C THR A 20 -10.78 4.55 33.37
N ASP A 21 -11.15 5.67 33.98
CA ASP A 21 -11.34 5.83 35.43
C ASP A 21 -12.64 6.51 35.84
N GLY A 22 -13.52 6.83 34.90
CA GLY A 22 -14.77 7.54 35.12
C GLY A 22 -14.61 9.06 35.27
N ASN A 23 -13.40 9.60 35.13
CA ASN A 23 -13.13 11.04 35.16
C ASN A 23 -12.88 11.57 33.75
N ALA A 24 -13.81 12.37 33.24
CA ALA A 24 -13.74 12.93 31.89
C ALA A 24 -12.50 13.82 31.64
N ALA A 25 -11.85 14.34 32.68
CA ALA A 25 -10.61 15.11 32.55
C ALA A 25 -9.41 14.23 32.13
N ASN A 26 -9.50 12.90 32.33
CA ASN A 26 -8.47 11.93 32.00
C ASN A 26 -8.79 11.16 30.70
N ASP A 27 -9.86 11.53 29.98
CA ASP A 27 -10.24 10.86 28.76
C ASP A 27 -9.18 11.06 27.66
N VAL A 28 -8.86 9.97 26.97
CA VAL A 28 -8.11 10.03 25.72
C VAL A 28 -9.08 10.16 24.57
N VAL A 29 -9.03 11.30 23.87
CA VAL A 29 -9.96 11.64 22.80
C VAL A 29 -9.23 11.63 21.47
N TYR A 30 -9.63 10.70 20.59
CA TYR A 30 -9.21 10.65 19.19
C TYR A 30 -10.23 11.39 18.32
N THR A 31 -9.76 12.28 17.47
CA THR A 31 -10.61 12.97 16.49
C THR A 31 -10.17 12.64 15.07
N PHE A 32 -11.16 12.47 14.18
CA PHE A 32 -10.98 12.09 12.78
C PHE A 32 -11.52 13.21 11.90
N GLU A 33 -10.62 14.00 11.32
CA GLU A 33 -11.00 15.06 10.39
C GLU A 33 -11.25 14.49 9.01
N GLN A 34 -12.19 15.10 8.28
CA GLN A 34 -12.58 14.64 6.96
C GLN A 34 -12.74 15.84 6.01
N ASP A 35 -12.56 15.58 4.73
CA ASP A 35 -12.84 16.57 3.69
C ASP A 35 -14.32 16.57 3.26
N ALA A 36 -14.64 17.45 2.29
CA ALA A 36 -15.99 17.55 1.75
C ALA A 36 -16.48 16.27 1.07
N LEU A 37 -15.62 15.35 0.67
CA LEU A 37 -15.95 14.05 0.09
C LEU A 37 -16.07 12.94 1.14
N GLY A 38 -15.82 13.24 2.43
CA GLY A 38 -15.86 12.28 3.53
C GLY A 38 -14.61 11.43 3.66
N ARG A 39 -13.49 11.81 2.99
CA ARG A 39 -12.21 11.11 3.12
C ARG A 39 -11.49 11.63 4.37
N GLN A 40 -10.88 10.73 5.14
CA GLN A 40 -10.15 11.09 6.35
C GLN A 40 -8.88 11.88 6.01
N THR A 41 -8.79 13.12 6.49
CA THR A 41 -7.65 14.02 6.25
C THR A 41 -6.69 14.11 7.42
N ALA A 42 -7.16 13.88 8.66
CA ALA A 42 -6.28 13.83 9.82
C ALA A 42 -6.83 12.92 10.92
N VAL A 43 -5.92 12.39 11.73
CA VAL A 43 -6.19 11.76 13.03
C VAL A 43 -5.43 12.53 14.09
N LYS A 44 -6.12 12.90 15.19
CA LYS A 44 -5.53 13.66 16.30
C LYS A 44 -5.86 13.01 17.65
N VAL A 45 -4.99 13.26 18.63
CA VAL A 45 -5.26 13.02 20.05
C VAL A 45 -5.06 14.36 20.78
N GLY A 46 -6.14 14.90 21.33
CA GLY A 46 -6.13 16.25 21.85
C GLY A 46 -5.65 17.24 20.77
N ASN A 47 -4.57 18.00 21.07
CA ASN A 47 -3.97 18.95 20.13
C ASN A 47 -2.87 18.34 19.24
N GLN A 48 -2.54 17.07 19.44
CA GLN A 48 -1.44 16.41 18.74
C GLN A 48 -1.96 15.67 17.49
N THR A 49 -1.42 16.00 16.33
CA THR A 49 -1.70 15.27 15.08
C THR A 49 -0.91 13.98 15.05
N LEU A 50 -1.59 12.84 14.88
CA LEU A 50 -0.99 11.52 14.72
C LEU A 50 -0.70 11.20 13.26
N SER A 51 -1.60 11.62 12.36
CA SER A 51 -1.39 11.48 10.92
C SER A 51 -2.18 12.51 10.13
N GLN A 52 -1.68 12.86 8.94
CA GLN A 52 -2.37 13.67 7.94
C GLN A 52 -2.33 12.95 6.61
N SER A 53 -3.46 12.96 5.90
CA SER A 53 -3.63 12.36 4.58
C SER A 53 -3.87 13.43 3.52
N ALA A 54 -3.12 13.37 2.43
CA ALA A 54 -3.30 14.22 1.26
C ALA A 54 -3.86 13.40 0.09
N TYR A 55 -4.76 13.99 -0.68
CA TYR A 55 -5.43 13.33 -1.80
C TYR A 55 -5.25 14.13 -3.10
N GLN A 56 -5.31 13.44 -4.24
CA GLN A 56 -5.45 14.10 -5.52
C GLN A 56 -6.83 14.73 -5.62
N ASN A 57 -6.87 16.07 -5.64
CA ASN A 57 -8.10 16.85 -5.59
C ASN A 57 -8.47 17.51 -6.92
N ASP A 58 -7.65 17.33 -7.98
CA ASP A 58 -7.97 17.82 -9.31
C ASP A 58 -8.89 16.81 -10.02
N PRO A 59 -10.19 17.17 -10.24
CA PRO A 59 -11.14 16.24 -10.86
C PRO A 59 -10.86 15.98 -12.34
N THR A 60 -9.94 16.72 -12.95
CA THR A 60 -9.53 16.51 -14.35
C THR A 60 -8.45 15.43 -14.49
N LYS A 61 -7.86 14.98 -13.38
CA LYS A 61 -6.83 13.96 -13.38
C LYS A 61 -7.43 12.56 -13.29
N PRO A 62 -6.90 11.57 -14.02
CA PRO A 62 -7.41 10.21 -13.99
C PRO A 62 -7.34 9.57 -12.59
N ASN A 63 -6.37 9.97 -11.77
CA ASN A 63 -6.20 9.49 -10.40
C ASN A 63 -6.88 10.39 -9.35
N PHE A 64 -7.92 11.15 -9.72
CA PHE A 64 -8.73 11.93 -8.77
C PHE A 64 -9.24 11.07 -7.61
N GLY A 65 -9.09 11.58 -6.41
CA GLY A 65 -9.54 10.93 -5.17
C GLY A 65 -8.53 9.96 -4.56
N THR A 66 -7.43 9.61 -5.22
CA THR A 66 -6.40 8.71 -4.65
C THR A 66 -5.63 9.38 -3.52
N LEU A 67 -5.18 8.58 -2.53
CA LEU A 67 -4.32 9.01 -1.43
C LEU A 67 -2.89 9.24 -1.94
N THR A 68 -2.45 10.48 -2.03
CA THR A 68 -1.12 10.84 -2.57
C THR A 68 -0.02 10.83 -1.53
N ALA A 69 -0.35 11.14 -0.26
CA ALA A 69 0.62 11.09 0.83
C ALA A 69 -0.05 10.91 2.19
N THR A 70 0.70 10.29 3.12
CA THR A 70 0.41 10.30 4.55
C THR A 70 1.64 10.82 5.29
N THR A 71 1.46 11.83 6.14
CA THR A 71 2.47 12.33 7.07
C THR A 71 2.07 11.94 8.48
N TYR A 72 2.97 11.32 9.22
CA TYR A 72 2.75 10.90 10.60
C TYR A 72 3.23 11.96 11.59
N GLY A 73 2.73 11.92 12.83
CA GLY A 73 3.06 12.89 13.87
C GLY A 73 4.54 12.96 14.26
N ASN A 74 5.32 11.95 13.96
CA ASN A 74 6.77 11.93 14.11
C ASN A 74 7.53 12.55 12.90
N GLY A 75 6.82 13.09 11.92
CA GLY A 75 7.39 13.67 10.70
C GLY A 75 7.67 12.66 9.58
N ALA A 76 7.50 11.36 9.82
CA ALA A 76 7.64 10.37 8.75
C ALA A 76 6.56 10.57 7.68
N LYS A 77 6.94 10.46 6.40
CA LYS A 77 6.04 10.66 5.27
C LYS A 77 6.14 9.49 4.29
N ILE A 78 5.00 9.06 3.80
CA ILE A 78 4.90 8.07 2.72
C ILE A 78 4.07 8.70 1.62
N SER A 79 4.59 8.73 0.39
CA SER A 79 3.89 9.25 -0.78
C SER A 79 3.74 8.15 -1.83
N SER A 80 2.60 8.16 -2.55
CA SER A 80 2.29 7.19 -3.59
C SER A 80 2.16 7.86 -4.95
N ARG A 81 2.69 7.22 -5.98
CA ARG A 81 2.48 7.56 -7.39
C ARG A 81 1.50 6.58 -8.01
N TYR A 82 0.72 7.03 -8.96
CA TYR A 82 -0.32 6.24 -9.61
C TYR A 82 -0.23 6.33 -11.12
N ASP A 83 -0.69 5.30 -11.80
CA ASP A 83 -0.99 5.34 -13.23
C ASP A 83 -2.43 5.83 -13.49
N ASP A 84 -2.79 5.92 -14.77
CA ASP A 84 -4.12 6.37 -15.21
C ASP A 84 -5.26 5.40 -14.85
N PHE A 85 -4.94 4.21 -14.35
CA PHE A 85 -5.91 3.21 -13.85
C PHE A 85 -6.01 3.20 -12.32
N ASN A 86 -5.46 4.20 -11.62
CA ASN A 86 -5.42 4.32 -10.16
C ASN A 86 -4.62 3.20 -9.46
N ARG A 87 -3.68 2.56 -10.16
CA ARG A 87 -2.78 1.57 -9.57
C ARG A 87 -1.50 2.25 -9.10
N VAL A 88 -1.00 1.84 -7.93
CA VAL A 88 0.25 2.38 -7.37
C VAL A 88 1.43 1.98 -8.24
N THR A 89 2.16 2.96 -8.80
CA THR A 89 3.38 2.73 -9.58
C THR A 89 4.66 3.03 -8.81
N GLY A 90 4.56 3.74 -7.69
CA GLY A 90 5.71 4.05 -6.86
C GLY A 90 5.36 4.43 -5.45
N VAL A 91 6.23 4.07 -4.51
CA VAL A 91 6.15 4.47 -3.09
C VAL A 91 7.44 5.19 -2.71
N VAL A 92 7.29 6.40 -2.20
CA VAL A 92 8.38 7.29 -1.78
C VAL A 92 8.34 7.48 -0.28
N TYR A 93 9.48 7.42 0.38
CA TYR A 93 9.61 7.65 1.82
C TYR A 93 10.30 8.99 2.10
N GLY A 94 9.83 9.68 3.12
CA GLY A 94 10.37 10.98 3.51
C GLY A 94 10.23 12.03 2.42
N GLU A 95 11.28 12.81 2.22
CA GLU A 95 11.39 13.84 1.20
C GLU A 95 12.22 13.38 -0.03
N GLU A 96 12.40 12.09 -0.20
CA GLU A 96 13.07 11.53 -1.37
C GLU A 96 12.30 11.88 -2.65
N THR A 97 13.04 12.07 -3.75
CA THR A 97 12.45 12.36 -5.07
C THR A 97 12.23 11.09 -5.89
N ALA A 98 13.00 10.03 -5.61
CA ALA A 98 12.89 8.74 -6.27
C ALA A 98 12.05 7.77 -5.41
N PRO A 99 11.23 6.90 -6.03
CA PRO A 99 10.51 5.87 -5.29
C PRO A 99 11.48 4.86 -4.65
N ARG A 100 11.20 4.44 -3.41
CA ARG A 100 11.83 3.27 -2.80
C ARG A 100 11.37 1.99 -3.48
N TYR A 101 10.06 1.88 -3.74
CA TYR A 101 9.46 0.78 -4.47
C TYR A 101 8.81 1.27 -5.76
N GLU A 102 9.02 0.52 -6.85
CA GLU A 102 8.36 0.73 -8.13
C GLU A 102 7.61 -0.53 -8.54
N TYR A 103 6.43 -0.34 -9.14
CA TYR A 103 5.54 -1.43 -9.54
C TYR A 103 5.19 -1.31 -11.01
N ASP A 104 5.34 -2.40 -11.76
CA ASP A 104 4.78 -2.54 -13.12
C ASP A 104 3.69 -3.60 -13.12
N TYR A 105 2.74 -3.40 -14.00
CA TYR A 105 1.59 -4.25 -14.14
C TYR A 105 1.52 -4.86 -15.54
N ASN A 106 1.04 -6.10 -15.62
CA ASN A 106 0.74 -6.72 -16.90
C ASN A 106 -0.59 -6.17 -17.48
N ALA A 107 -0.94 -6.60 -18.70
CA ALA A 107 -2.17 -6.18 -19.38
C ALA A 107 -3.47 -6.54 -18.63
N LYS A 108 -3.41 -7.51 -17.69
CA LYS A 108 -4.55 -7.90 -16.85
C LYS A 108 -4.61 -7.12 -15.51
N GLY A 109 -3.67 -6.19 -15.27
CA GLY A 109 -3.60 -5.40 -14.04
C GLY A 109 -2.93 -6.10 -12.86
N GLN A 110 -2.28 -7.24 -13.06
CA GLN A 110 -1.53 -7.95 -12.03
C GLN A 110 -0.12 -7.37 -11.92
N VAL A 111 0.46 -7.35 -10.72
CA VAL A 111 1.83 -6.89 -10.49
C VAL A 111 2.81 -7.84 -11.18
N ALA A 112 3.42 -7.37 -12.27
CA ALA A 112 4.39 -8.14 -13.04
C ALA A 112 5.83 -7.94 -12.53
N ARG A 113 6.13 -6.76 -11.99
CA ARG A 113 7.45 -6.44 -11.44
C ARG A 113 7.34 -5.53 -10.22
N VAL A 114 8.14 -5.83 -9.21
CA VAL A 114 8.41 -4.94 -8.07
C VAL A 114 9.91 -4.69 -8.03
N ARG A 115 10.31 -3.42 -7.95
CA ARG A 115 11.69 -3.01 -7.76
C ARG A 115 11.87 -2.33 -6.40
N ASP A 116 12.80 -2.82 -5.60
CA ASP A 116 13.30 -2.16 -4.40
C ASP A 116 14.59 -1.43 -4.75
N ASN A 117 14.51 -0.10 -4.86
CA ASN A 117 15.64 0.73 -5.28
C ASN A 117 16.71 0.87 -4.19
N LEU A 118 16.39 0.65 -2.91
CA LEU A 118 17.39 0.67 -1.84
C LEU A 118 18.25 -0.58 -1.84
N LEU A 119 17.62 -1.75 -2.00
CA LEU A 119 18.32 -3.04 -2.03
C LEU A 119 18.79 -3.42 -3.43
N ASN A 120 18.51 -2.59 -4.45
CA ASN A 120 18.73 -2.89 -5.87
C ASN A 120 18.16 -4.27 -6.26
N ARG A 121 17.01 -4.62 -5.66
CA ARG A 121 16.37 -5.91 -5.83
C ARG A 121 15.14 -5.80 -6.72
N THR A 122 15.04 -6.71 -7.69
CA THR A 122 13.88 -6.80 -8.58
C THR A 122 13.20 -8.15 -8.41
N THR A 123 11.89 -8.15 -8.22
CA THR A 123 11.04 -9.35 -8.23
C THR A 123 10.11 -9.29 -9.43
N GLN A 124 10.11 -10.32 -10.26
CA GLN A 124 9.23 -10.50 -11.43
C GLN A 124 8.28 -11.66 -11.17
N SER A 125 7.00 -11.49 -11.53
CA SER A 125 5.97 -12.51 -11.36
C SER A 125 5.30 -12.80 -12.71
N GLU A 126 5.12 -14.07 -13.00
CA GLU A 126 4.38 -14.57 -14.17
C GLU A 126 3.12 -15.28 -13.69
N TYR A 127 2.07 -15.23 -14.50
CA TYR A 127 0.75 -15.75 -14.16
C TYR A 127 0.19 -16.60 -15.29
N ASP A 128 -0.58 -17.61 -14.95
CA ASP A 128 -1.32 -18.41 -15.92
C ASP A 128 -2.61 -17.71 -16.43
N LEU A 129 -3.34 -18.40 -17.29
CA LEU A 129 -4.60 -17.89 -17.83
C LEU A 129 -5.70 -17.75 -16.76
N ALA A 130 -5.62 -18.52 -15.69
CA ALA A 130 -6.53 -18.45 -14.54
C ALA A 130 -6.12 -17.39 -13.51
N ASN A 131 -5.12 -16.55 -13.81
CA ASN A 131 -4.58 -15.49 -12.95
C ASN A 131 -3.83 -16.00 -11.71
N ARG A 132 -3.37 -17.24 -11.70
CA ARG A 132 -2.58 -17.82 -10.61
C ARG A 132 -1.09 -17.58 -10.86
N PRO A 133 -0.28 -17.26 -9.84
CA PRO A 133 1.16 -17.12 -10.01
C PRO A 133 1.79 -18.47 -10.38
N VAL A 134 2.60 -18.50 -11.44
CA VAL A 134 3.32 -19.71 -11.90
C VAL A 134 4.82 -19.58 -11.79
N ARG A 135 5.33 -18.35 -11.71
CA ARG A 135 6.76 -18.09 -11.55
C ARG A 135 7.02 -16.79 -10.81
N VAL A 136 7.97 -16.84 -9.89
CA VAL A 136 8.52 -15.65 -9.23
C VAL A 136 10.03 -15.71 -9.39
N LYS A 137 10.62 -14.66 -9.95
CA LYS A 137 12.07 -14.49 -10.07
C LYS A 137 12.50 -13.26 -9.30
N THR A 138 13.39 -13.42 -8.33
CA THR A 138 14.00 -12.30 -7.59
C THR A 138 15.48 -12.24 -7.92
N SER A 139 15.97 -11.05 -8.26
CA SER A 139 17.39 -10.76 -8.50
C SER A 139 17.82 -9.55 -7.69
N GLU A 140 18.94 -9.66 -6.99
CA GLU A 140 19.56 -8.55 -6.24
C GLU A 140 20.67 -7.89 -7.07
N ASP A 141 21.38 -8.71 -7.87
CA ASP A 141 22.35 -8.26 -8.87
C ASP A 141 22.37 -9.25 -10.05
N ALA A 142 23.35 -9.10 -10.96
CA ALA A 142 23.51 -9.99 -12.11
C ALA A 142 23.85 -11.43 -11.73
N LYS A 143 24.32 -11.69 -10.49
CA LYS A 143 24.79 -13.00 -10.02
C LYS A 143 23.80 -13.68 -9.12
N HIS A 144 23.10 -12.93 -8.24
CA HIS A 144 22.21 -13.51 -7.23
C HIS A 144 20.77 -13.53 -7.74
N VAL A 145 20.32 -14.67 -8.16
CA VAL A 145 18.97 -14.91 -8.70
C VAL A 145 18.31 -16.07 -7.98
N TYR A 146 17.11 -15.81 -7.51
CA TYR A 146 16.19 -16.80 -6.98
C TYR A 146 15.03 -16.99 -7.96
N THR A 147 14.63 -18.22 -8.25
CA THR A 147 13.45 -18.51 -9.06
C THR A 147 12.62 -19.59 -8.39
N GLY A 148 11.37 -19.28 -8.08
CA GLY A 148 10.34 -20.24 -7.68
C GLY A 148 9.37 -20.44 -8.83
N GLN A 149 9.04 -21.70 -9.12
CA GLN A 149 8.02 -22.07 -10.12
C GLN A 149 6.97 -22.97 -9.47
N VAL A 150 5.74 -22.78 -9.93
CA VAL A 150 4.58 -23.48 -9.40
C VAL A 150 3.79 -24.07 -10.56
N ALA A 151 3.40 -25.34 -10.45
CA ALA A 151 2.45 -25.97 -11.36
C ALA A 151 1.14 -26.28 -10.62
N TYR A 152 0.04 -26.28 -11.38
CA TYR A 152 -1.28 -26.60 -10.87
C TYR A 152 -1.87 -27.77 -11.66
N ASP A 153 -2.59 -28.66 -11.00
CA ASP A 153 -3.29 -29.74 -11.68
C ASP A 153 -4.42 -29.18 -12.57
N ASN A 154 -4.70 -29.90 -13.67
CA ASN A 154 -5.66 -29.47 -14.69
C ASN A 154 -7.12 -29.79 -14.30
N VAL A 155 -7.35 -30.54 -13.23
CA VAL A 155 -8.70 -31.02 -12.86
C VAL A 155 -9.33 -30.11 -11.82
N TYR A 156 -8.61 -29.88 -10.72
CA TYR A 156 -9.12 -29.10 -9.57
C TYR A 156 -8.40 -27.76 -9.38
N GLY A 157 -7.32 -27.50 -10.11
CA GLY A 157 -6.51 -26.30 -9.97
C GLY A 157 -5.70 -26.25 -8.69
N ASN A 158 -5.51 -27.38 -8.01
CA ASN A 158 -4.68 -27.48 -6.82
C ASN A 158 -3.19 -27.39 -7.19
N LEU A 159 -2.37 -26.95 -6.22
CA LEU A 159 -0.93 -26.99 -6.36
C LEU A 159 -0.47 -28.43 -6.57
N SER A 160 0.20 -28.69 -7.70
CA SER A 160 0.71 -30.02 -8.06
C SER A 160 2.21 -30.13 -7.92
N GLU A 161 2.94 -29.03 -8.11
CA GLU A 161 4.40 -29.00 -8.02
C GLU A 161 4.89 -27.63 -7.57
N PHE A 162 5.97 -27.63 -6.79
CA PHE A 162 6.75 -26.43 -6.48
C PHE A 162 8.22 -26.72 -6.71
N THR A 163 8.88 -25.91 -7.53
CA THR A 163 10.31 -26.02 -7.82
C THR A 163 11.00 -24.72 -7.42
N GLU A 164 12.13 -24.86 -6.77
CA GLU A 164 12.98 -23.75 -6.31
C GLU A 164 14.37 -23.87 -6.94
N LYS A 165 14.88 -22.74 -7.45
CA LYS A 165 16.22 -22.68 -8.01
C LYS A 165 16.92 -21.43 -7.49
N VAL A 166 18.11 -21.63 -6.91
CA VAL A 166 19.03 -20.56 -6.51
C VAL A 166 20.29 -20.69 -7.37
N GLY A 167 20.75 -19.60 -7.97
CA GLY A 167 21.93 -19.64 -8.82
C GLY A 167 22.29 -18.32 -9.45
N GLU A 168 23.41 -18.31 -10.15
CA GLU A 168 23.86 -17.18 -10.95
C GLU A 168 22.98 -17.00 -12.19
N ASN A 169 22.78 -15.73 -12.59
CA ASN A 169 22.10 -15.39 -13.84
C ASN A 169 23.06 -15.73 -15.00
N ARG A 170 23.07 -16.98 -15.47
CA ARG A 170 23.71 -17.31 -16.74
C ARG A 170 22.79 -16.84 -17.86
N GLN A 171 23.25 -15.85 -18.63
CA GLN A 171 22.70 -15.60 -19.96
C GLN A 171 23.12 -16.80 -20.81
N GLU A 172 22.16 -17.64 -21.22
CA GLU A 172 22.32 -18.54 -22.35
C GLU A 172 22.07 -17.78 -23.65
#